data_42b2016e13615a4e927a34765b0d1e62
#
_entry.id   42b2016e13615a4e927a34765b0d1e62
#
_cell.length_a   1.000
_cell.length_b   1.000
_cell.length_c   1.000
_cell.angle_alpha   90.00
_cell.angle_beta   90.00
_cell.angle_gamma   90.00
#
_symmetry.space_group_name_H-M   'P 1'
#
loop_
_entity.id
_entity.type
_entity.pdbx_description
1 polymer ?
#
loop_
_entity_poly.entity_id
_entity_poly.type
_entity_poly.pdbx_seq_one_letter_code
_entity_poly.pdbx_strand_id
1 'polypeptide(L)'
;MIISKSQFLFIVTIMLAAYYMVVGVYMNHWGYYNQESIFYIEKTKIIFEGLGNRIKVMGLTAPLLPFYCAIIFSSISTFLAPVIASALGTAALFYIITSAMNTRIKNDDFYVCMVAILFFFHPGMLYVATSGKAIYLVLIFFFLFFFNLLKFYRSNTTFHVSLASMSLVTLIFCDYKFIWICLFFIPLVLAITLQSLNLGEKESIFRLFLSFNSPSLRRKLVGKTFAIYIILFILPIASVISYKLLNLTHASDLDYFIESPYATWNVLVDKLNYDMSTAATNYQLPDLSILVSVRVIYFCPLILVAIYLFRESTYQALTILTPFAFVEFLHIKYDKLFLTYQYYLIFLILALLCLIFKAKTVKNQKLFKPIVFIVVLMQLYTGYIFLSKSFIHDEKSFITTLINRKPNTDQSEIMEVSAYINSLPKSSHVLMDDAIAYPIAAFTDDIKRLTLPYQNVFLSAIETPYHYDDYILVATPKNPFTGYTQLNNKYIPLIRVVNSGINYKRVFETDSWILYKIIAIQ
;
A
#
# COMPACT_ATOMS: atom_id res chain seq x y z
N MET A 1 -24.51 -25.35 23.80
CA MET A 1 -23.34 -25.61 22.92
C MET A 1 -22.24 -24.63 23.38
N ILE A 2 -21.18 -25.13 24.01
CA ILE A 2 -20.09 -24.27 24.51
C ILE A 2 -19.19 -23.96 23.30
N ILE A 3 -19.27 -22.71 22.80
CA ILE A 3 -18.44 -22.24 21.68
C ILE A 3 -17.00 -22.18 22.17
N SER A 4 -16.08 -22.81 21.43
CA SER A 4 -14.65 -22.69 21.72
C SER A 4 -14.14 -21.25 21.46
N LYS A 5 -13.09 -20.82 22.17
CA LYS A 5 -12.51 -19.48 21.95
C LYS A 5 -12.10 -19.24 20.48
N SER A 6 -11.60 -20.25 19.80
CA SER A 6 -11.24 -20.17 18.38
C SER A 6 -12.48 -19.96 17.48
N GLN A 7 -13.57 -20.66 17.76
CA GLN A 7 -14.84 -20.47 17.04
C GLN A 7 -15.42 -19.08 17.29
N PHE A 8 -15.35 -18.59 18.54
CA PHE A 8 -15.78 -17.23 18.86
C PHE A 8 -14.97 -16.18 18.08
N LEU A 9 -13.64 -16.28 18.04
CA LEU A 9 -12.79 -15.39 17.27
C LEU A 9 -13.11 -15.44 15.77
N PHE A 10 -13.40 -16.61 15.24
CA PHE A 10 -13.79 -16.78 13.84
C PHE A 10 -15.13 -16.09 13.54
N ILE A 11 -16.12 -16.22 14.41
CA ILE A 11 -17.41 -15.53 14.29
C ILE A 11 -17.21 -14.01 14.32
N VAL A 12 -16.43 -13.49 15.27
CA VAL A 12 -16.11 -12.05 15.34
C VAL A 12 -15.40 -11.58 14.06
N THR A 13 -14.53 -12.40 13.48
CA THR A 13 -13.86 -12.09 12.22
C THR A 13 -14.85 -11.97 11.05
N ILE A 14 -15.83 -12.87 10.96
CA ILE A 14 -16.88 -12.80 9.93
C ILE A 14 -17.74 -11.54 10.12
N MET A 15 -18.11 -11.23 11.37
CA MET A 15 -18.87 -10.02 11.68
C MET A 15 -18.09 -8.75 11.31
N LEU A 16 -16.78 -8.75 11.58
CA LEU A 16 -15.89 -7.65 11.22
C LEU A 16 -15.77 -7.48 9.70
N ALA A 17 -15.63 -8.58 8.95
CA ALA A 17 -15.62 -8.55 7.49
C ALA A 17 -16.92 -7.98 6.91
N ALA A 18 -18.07 -8.44 7.44
CA ALA A 18 -19.38 -7.91 7.05
C ALA A 18 -19.52 -6.41 7.38
N TYR A 19 -19.08 -5.99 8.57
CA TYR A 19 -19.04 -4.59 8.96
C TYR A 19 -18.22 -3.74 7.98
N TYR A 20 -17.02 -4.17 7.64
CA TYR A 20 -16.15 -3.48 6.69
C TYR A 20 -16.77 -3.42 5.29
N MET A 21 -17.38 -4.51 4.81
CA MET A 21 -18.06 -4.50 3.51
C MET A 21 -19.22 -3.50 3.49
N VAL A 22 -20.04 -3.45 4.54
CA VAL A 22 -21.14 -2.50 4.65
C VAL A 22 -20.61 -1.06 4.63
N VAL A 23 -19.56 -0.75 5.40
CA VAL A 23 -18.95 0.59 5.43
C VAL A 23 -18.33 0.92 4.06
N GLY A 24 -17.63 -0.02 3.41
CA GLY A 24 -17.03 0.19 2.09
C GLY A 24 -18.07 0.48 1.00
N VAL A 25 -19.17 -0.29 0.96
CA VAL A 25 -20.30 -0.03 0.05
C VAL A 25 -20.95 1.31 0.34
N TYR A 26 -21.10 1.66 1.63
CA TYR A 26 -21.60 2.97 2.04
C TYR A 26 -20.70 4.10 1.54
N MET A 27 -19.37 3.97 1.64
CA MET A 27 -18.42 4.97 1.16
C MET A 27 -18.52 5.16 -0.36
N ASN A 28 -18.60 4.05 -1.14
CA ASN A 28 -18.78 4.12 -2.57
C ASN A 28 -20.12 4.77 -2.97
N HIS A 29 -21.20 4.48 -2.20
CA HIS A 29 -22.50 5.12 -2.42
C HIS A 29 -22.44 6.65 -2.23
N TRP A 30 -21.59 7.12 -1.33
CA TRP A 30 -21.33 8.55 -1.13
C TRP A 30 -20.29 9.13 -2.10
N GLY A 31 -19.91 8.39 -3.15
CA GLY A 31 -18.99 8.85 -4.20
C GLY A 31 -17.51 8.80 -3.83
N TYR A 32 -17.15 8.20 -2.69
CA TYR A 32 -15.75 8.03 -2.34
C TYR A 32 -15.15 6.83 -3.05
N TYR A 33 -14.11 7.07 -3.86
CA TYR A 33 -13.30 6.05 -4.52
C TYR A 33 -11.83 6.38 -4.31
N ASN A 34 -11.06 5.43 -3.78
CA ASN A 34 -9.61 5.59 -3.65
C ASN A 34 -8.94 5.48 -5.01
N GLN A 35 -7.93 6.30 -5.28
CA GLN A 35 -7.25 6.35 -6.59
C GLN A 35 -6.57 5.03 -6.96
N GLU A 36 -5.93 4.36 -5.99
CA GLU A 36 -5.33 3.04 -6.23
C GLU A 36 -6.40 1.98 -6.55
N SER A 37 -7.55 2.06 -5.88
CA SER A 37 -8.71 1.20 -6.17
C SER A 37 -9.23 1.41 -7.60
N ILE A 38 -9.38 2.66 -8.04
CA ILE A 38 -9.79 3.00 -9.41
C ILE A 38 -8.79 2.44 -10.44
N PHE A 39 -7.49 2.56 -10.15
CA PHE A 39 -6.45 2.00 -11.00
C PHE A 39 -6.58 0.48 -11.15
N TYR A 40 -6.83 -0.26 -10.06
CA TYR A 40 -7.08 -1.70 -10.13
C TYR A 40 -8.36 -2.04 -10.90
N ILE A 41 -9.42 -1.23 -10.80
CA ILE A 41 -10.67 -1.41 -11.55
C ILE A 41 -10.39 -1.28 -13.06
N GLU A 42 -9.68 -0.24 -13.46
CA GLU A 42 -9.33 -0.01 -14.86
C GLU A 42 -8.48 -1.16 -15.42
N LYS A 43 -7.37 -1.51 -14.75
CA LYS A 43 -6.50 -2.61 -15.20
C LYS A 43 -7.24 -3.97 -15.24
N THR A 44 -8.18 -4.19 -14.33
CA THR A 44 -9.04 -5.38 -14.33
C THR A 44 -9.94 -5.43 -15.56
N LYS A 45 -10.58 -4.31 -15.93
CA LYS A 45 -11.39 -4.21 -17.16
C LYS A 45 -10.55 -4.47 -18.40
N ILE A 46 -9.34 -3.89 -18.49
CA ILE A 46 -8.42 -4.13 -19.59
C ILE A 46 -8.12 -5.62 -19.75
N ILE A 47 -7.87 -6.33 -18.65
CA ILE A 47 -7.50 -7.75 -18.70
C ILE A 47 -8.65 -8.63 -19.16
N PHE A 48 -9.86 -8.41 -18.68
CA PHE A 48 -11.00 -9.25 -19.02
C PHE A 48 -11.64 -8.88 -20.35
N GLU A 49 -11.73 -7.61 -20.66
CA GLU A 49 -12.52 -7.09 -21.77
C GLU A 49 -11.66 -6.40 -22.84
N GLY A 50 -10.49 -5.86 -22.48
CA GLY A 50 -9.66 -5.05 -23.36
C GLY A 50 -9.01 -5.80 -24.52
N LEU A 51 -8.60 -5.02 -25.53
CA LEU A 51 -7.86 -5.48 -26.72
C LEU A 51 -6.37 -5.16 -26.54
N GLY A 52 -5.47 -6.11 -26.79
CA GLY A 52 -4.03 -5.85 -26.79
C GLY A 52 -3.20 -6.74 -25.86
N ASN A 53 -1.99 -6.29 -25.50
CA ASN A 53 -1.04 -7.08 -24.71
C ASN A 53 -1.39 -7.07 -23.22
N ARG A 54 -2.16 -8.06 -22.80
CA ARG A 54 -2.62 -8.22 -21.40
C ARG A 54 -1.49 -8.51 -20.43
N ILE A 55 -0.41 -9.16 -20.86
CA ILE A 55 0.74 -9.50 -20.00
C ILE A 55 1.40 -8.22 -19.48
N LYS A 56 1.53 -7.20 -20.33
CA LYS A 56 2.12 -5.91 -19.97
C LYS A 56 1.31 -5.21 -18.85
N VAL A 57 0.00 -5.44 -18.81
CA VAL A 57 -0.91 -4.88 -17.81
C VAL A 57 -0.97 -5.75 -16.54
N MET A 58 -0.84 -7.08 -16.68
CA MET A 58 -1.01 -8.08 -15.61
C MET A 58 0.12 -8.10 -14.58
N GLY A 59 0.55 -6.97 -14.06
CA GLY A 59 1.51 -6.91 -12.96
C GLY A 59 2.81 -6.19 -13.30
N LEU A 60 2.98 -5.68 -14.54
CA LEU A 60 4.11 -4.80 -14.86
C LEU A 60 3.77 -3.32 -14.59
N THR A 61 2.50 -2.98 -14.44
CA THR A 61 2.02 -1.61 -14.15
C THR A 61 1.48 -1.42 -12.75
N ALA A 62 1.26 -2.50 -12.00
CA ALA A 62 0.75 -2.48 -10.63
C ALA A 62 1.55 -3.42 -9.73
N PRO A 63 1.58 -3.20 -8.40
CA PRO A 63 2.14 -4.18 -7.48
C PRO A 63 1.46 -5.54 -7.68
N LEU A 64 2.27 -6.58 -7.89
CA LEU A 64 1.79 -7.88 -8.36
C LEU A 64 0.71 -8.50 -7.46
N LEU A 65 1.02 -8.62 -6.17
CA LEU A 65 0.12 -9.31 -5.23
C LEU A 65 -1.16 -8.51 -4.94
N PRO A 66 -1.13 -7.20 -4.68
CA PRO A 66 -2.31 -6.35 -4.56
C PRO A 66 -3.26 -6.47 -5.75
N PHE A 67 -2.71 -6.45 -6.94
CA PHE A 67 -3.48 -6.54 -8.16
C PHE A 67 -4.21 -7.88 -8.28
N TYR A 68 -3.50 -9.01 -8.08
CA TYR A 68 -4.13 -10.33 -8.13
C TYR A 68 -5.17 -10.55 -7.02
N CYS A 69 -4.95 -10.01 -5.82
CA CYS A 69 -5.93 -10.07 -4.75
C CYS A 69 -7.22 -9.29 -5.08
N ALA A 70 -7.11 -8.16 -5.78
CA ALA A 70 -8.28 -7.41 -6.22
C ALA A 70 -9.03 -8.15 -7.34
N ILE A 71 -8.32 -8.65 -8.37
CA ILE A 71 -8.91 -9.27 -9.55
C ILE A 71 -9.73 -10.54 -9.24
N ILE A 72 -9.38 -11.29 -8.19
CA ILE A 72 -10.12 -12.50 -7.77
C ILE A 72 -11.60 -12.19 -7.50
N PHE A 73 -11.90 -11.01 -6.97
CA PHE A 73 -13.27 -10.60 -6.62
C PHE A 73 -13.99 -9.85 -7.73
N SER A 74 -13.36 -9.61 -8.87
CA SER A 74 -13.95 -8.88 -10.00
C SER A 74 -15.13 -9.63 -10.63
N SER A 75 -15.19 -10.96 -10.50
CA SER A 75 -16.34 -11.77 -10.92
C SER A 75 -17.63 -11.44 -10.15
N ILE A 76 -17.54 -10.88 -8.95
CA ILE A 76 -18.69 -10.43 -8.15
C ILE A 76 -19.10 -9.03 -8.59
N SER A 77 -18.15 -8.11 -8.62
CA SER A 77 -18.30 -6.73 -9.08
C SER A 77 -16.93 -6.12 -9.30
N THR A 78 -16.68 -5.63 -10.51
CA THR A 78 -15.40 -5.00 -10.85
C THR A 78 -15.12 -3.77 -9.96
N PHE A 79 -16.17 -2.96 -9.68
CA PHE A 79 -16.05 -1.76 -8.86
C PHE A 79 -15.85 -2.05 -7.36
N LEU A 80 -16.46 -3.12 -6.85
CA LEU A 80 -16.36 -3.49 -5.44
C LEU A 80 -15.19 -4.44 -5.14
N ALA A 81 -14.57 -5.02 -6.16
CA ALA A 81 -13.52 -6.02 -6.00
C ALA A 81 -12.37 -5.56 -5.08
N PRO A 82 -11.79 -4.37 -5.23
CA PRO A 82 -10.74 -3.90 -4.33
C PRO A 82 -11.24 -3.71 -2.89
N VAL A 83 -12.49 -3.24 -2.72
CA VAL A 83 -13.12 -3.04 -1.39
C VAL A 83 -13.37 -4.38 -0.71
N ILE A 84 -13.89 -5.38 -1.44
CA ILE A 84 -14.11 -6.73 -0.92
C ILE A 84 -12.76 -7.34 -0.49
N ALA A 85 -11.73 -7.22 -1.32
CA ALA A 85 -10.38 -7.71 -1.02
C ALA A 85 -9.82 -7.07 0.27
N SER A 86 -9.95 -5.74 0.41
CA SER A 86 -9.44 -5.02 1.59
C SER A 86 -10.24 -5.34 2.86
N ALA A 87 -11.57 -5.49 2.77
CA ALA A 87 -12.43 -5.85 3.90
C ALA A 87 -12.10 -7.26 4.42
N LEU A 88 -12.05 -8.24 3.53
CA LEU A 88 -11.71 -9.62 3.88
C LEU A 88 -10.27 -9.74 4.38
N GLY A 89 -9.33 -9.07 3.72
CA GLY A 89 -7.92 -9.11 4.10
C GLY A 89 -7.66 -8.45 5.47
N THR A 90 -8.32 -7.34 5.77
CA THR A 90 -8.20 -6.69 7.10
C THR A 90 -8.84 -7.54 8.20
N ALA A 91 -9.97 -8.19 7.92
CA ALA A 91 -10.57 -9.17 8.84
C ALA A 91 -9.65 -10.39 9.04
N ALA A 92 -8.98 -10.88 7.99
CA ALA A 92 -7.99 -11.94 8.11
C ALA A 92 -6.79 -11.51 8.96
N LEU A 93 -6.31 -10.27 8.83
CA LEU A 93 -5.27 -9.71 9.70
C LEU A 93 -5.70 -9.72 11.18
N PHE A 94 -6.94 -9.31 11.47
CA PHE A 94 -7.50 -9.39 12.81
C PHE A 94 -7.46 -10.83 13.35
N TYR A 95 -7.90 -11.81 12.56
CA TYR A 95 -7.89 -13.22 12.96
C TYR A 95 -6.47 -13.72 13.23
N ILE A 96 -5.50 -13.39 12.38
CA ILE A 96 -4.10 -13.79 12.53
C ILE A 96 -3.53 -13.24 13.85
N ILE A 97 -3.73 -11.94 14.12
CA ILE A 97 -3.23 -11.27 15.33
C ILE A 97 -3.90 -11.84 16.58
N THR A 98 -5.22 -11.94 16.60
CA THR A 98 -5.98 -12.43 17.77
C THR A 98 -5.75 -13.92 18.05
N SER A 99 -5.61 -14.73 17.01
CA SER A 99 -5.24 -16.14 17.14
C SER A 99 -3.82 -16.30 17.71
N ALA A 100 -2.86 -15.51 17.21
CA ALA A 100 -1.50 -15.49 17.76
C ALA A 100 -1.49 -15.03 19.23
N MET A 101 -2.32 -14.04 19.57
CA MET A 101 -2.46 -13.53 20.94
C MET A 101 -3.09 -14.58 21.85
N ASN A 102 -4.19 -15.23 21.44
CA ASN A 102 -4.85 -16.28 22.22
C ASN A 102 -3.95 -17.49 22.51
N THR A 103 -3.10 -17.87 21.55
CA THR A 103 -2.17 -18.99 21.73
C THR A 103 -1.02 -18.64 22.71
N ARG A 104 -0.60 -17.37 22.77
CA ARG A 104 0.53 -16.91 23.58
C ARG A 104 0.14 -16.36 24.93
N ILE A 105 -0.98 -15.65 25.01
CA ILE A 105 -1.51 -15.01 26.22
C ILE A 105 -2.72 -15.82 26.71
N LYS A 106 -2.49 -17.09 27.05
CA LYS A 106 -3.56 -17.96 27.54
C LYS A 106 -4.27 -17.32 28.74
N ASN A 107 -5.61 -17.39 28.74
CA ASN A 107 -6.51 -16.95 29.82
C ASN A 107 -6.55 -15.45 30.14
N ASP A 108 -6.17 -14.60 29.19
CA ASP A 108 -6.31 -13.15 29.34
C ASP A 108 -6.97 -12.54 28.11
N ASP A 109 -8.26 -12.36 28.18
CA ASP A 109 -9.08 -11.86 27.05
C ASP A 109 -8.98 -10.33 26.91
N PHE A 110 -8.38 -9.64 27.90
CA PHE A 110 -8.22 -8.18 27.87
C PHE A 110 -7.50 -7.68 26.61
N TYR A 111 -6.35 -8.28 26.27
CA TYR A 111 -5.56 -7.84 25.10
C TYR A 111 -6.28 -8.15 23.78
N VAL A 112 -7.02 -9.24 23.70
CA VAL A 112 -7.86 -9.57 22.53
C VAL A 112 -8.97 -8.53 22.37
N CYS A 113 -9.57 -8.09 23.47
CA CYS A 113 -10.56 -7.02 23.48
C CYS A 113 -9.95 -5.68 22.99
N MET A 114 -8.73 -5.34 23.43
CA MET A 114 -8.03 -4.14 22.95
C MET A 114 -7.77 -4.18 21.44
N VAL A 115 -7.36 -5.34 20.91
CA VAL A 115 -7.22 -5.52 19.46
C VAL A 115 -8.57 -5.37 18.75
N ALA A 116 -9.64 -5.94 19.31
CA ALA A 116 -10.99 -5.78 18.74
C ALA A 116 -11.41 -4.30 18.69
N ILE A 117 -11.20 -3.54 19.78
CA ILE A 117 -11.48 -2.10 19.82
C ILE A 117 -10.70 -1.35 18.72
N LEU A 118 -9.41 -1.66 18.53
CA LEU A 118 -8.61 -1.05 17.47
C LEU A 118 -9.16 -1.39 16.07
N PHE A 119 -9.51 -2.64 15.81
CA PHE A 119 -10.00 -3.02 14.48
C PHE A 119 -11.41 -2.48 14.20
N PHE A 120 -12.29 -2.40 15.20
CA PHE A 120 -13.64 -1.86 14.99
C PHE A 120 -13.68 -0.31 14.90
N PHE A 121 -12.85 0.39 15.66
CA PHE A 121 -13.03 1.83 15.87
C PHE A 121 -11.84 2.69 15.41
N HIS A 122 -10.66 2.11 15.14
CA HIS A 122 -9.52 2.90 14.71
C HIS A 122 -9.71 3.39 13.27
N PRO A 123 -9.74 4.72 13.03
CA PRO A 123 -10.04 5.27 11.71
C PRO A 123 -9.10 4.77 10.60
N GLY A 124 -7.81 4.57 10.93
CA GLY A 124 -6.85 4.00 10.00
C GLY A 124 -7.13 2.55 9.64
N MET A 125 -7.62 1.72 10.57
CA MET A 125 -8.03 0.34 10.25
C MET A 125 -9.30 0.32 9.40
N LEU A 126 -10.24 1.24 9.64
CA LEU A 126 -11.39 1.44 8.77
C LEU A 126 -10.95 1.86 7.36
N TYR A 127 -10.02 2.80 7.25
CA TYR A 127 -9.45 3.20 5.96
C TYR A 127 -8.81 2.03 5.22
N VAL A 128 -7.96 1.24 5.89
CA VAL A 128 -7.35 0.03 5.33
C VAL A 128 -8.39 -0.96 4.82
N ALA A 129 -9.47 -1.15 5.58
CA ALA A 129 -10.47 -2.18 5.29
C ALA A 129 -11.47 -1.78 4.21
N THR A 130 -11.71 -0.47 4.00
CA THR A 130 -12.88 -0.01 3.21
C THR A 130 -12.52 0.89 2.03
N SER A 131 -11.27 1.36 1.94
CA SER A 131 -10.82 2.19 0.80
C SER A 131 -10.57 1.40 -0.48
N GLY A 132 -10.44 0.07 -0.41
CA GLY A 132 -9.99 -0.75 -1.53
C GLY A 132 -8.47 -0.69 -1.79
N LYS A 133 -7.73 0.09 -0.98
CA LYS A 133 -6.28 0.16 -1.05
C LYS A 133 -5.64 -1.08 -0.42
N ALA A 134 -4.57 -1.59 -1.04
CA ALA A 134 -3.99 -2.88 -0.64
C ALA A 134 -3.09 -2.85 0.61
N ILE A 135 -3.24 -1.85 1.47
CA ILE A 135 -2.45 -1.70 2.71
C ILE A 135 -2.56 -2.94 3.60
N TYR A 136 -3.72 -3.60 3.64
CA TYR A 136 -3.94 -4.80 4.44
C TYR A 136 -2.92 -5.90 4.15
N LEU A 137 -2.49 -6.07 2.91
CA LEU A 137 -1.47 -7.05 2.54
C LEU A 137 -0.11 -6.68 3.13
N VAL A 138 0.27 -5.42 3.04
CA VAL A 138 1.50 -4.92 3.67
C VAL A 138 1.49 -5.21 5.16
N LEU A 139 0.38 -4.94 5.85
CA LEU A 139 0.26 -5.17 7.29
C LEU A 139 0.31 -6.66 7.66
N ILE A 140 -0.35 -7.54 6.87
CA ILE A 140 -0.31 -9.00 7.07
C ILE A 140 1.12 -9.52 6.94
N PHE A 141 1.80 -9.21 5.83
CA PHE A 141 3.11 -9.79 5.56
C PHE A 141 4.21 -9.15 6.40
N PHE A 142 4.07 -7.87 6.79
CA PHE A 142 4.91 -7.25 7.81
C PHE A 142 4.77 -7.94 9.17
N PHE A 143 3.53 -8.21 9.61
CA PHE A 143 3.29 -8.98 10.84
C PHE A 143 3.91 -10.37 10.76
N LEU A 144 3.67 -11.13 9.69
CA LEU A 144 4.17 -12.50 9.53
C LEU A 144 5.70 -12.55 9.48
N PHE A 145 6.33 -11.57 8.82
CA PHE A 145 7.77 -11.44 8.76
C PHE A 145 8.39 -11.31 10.16
N PHE A 146 7.98 -10.30 10.92
CA PHE A 146 8.51 -10.07 12.25
C PHE A 146 8.08 -11.14 13.28
N PHE A 147 6.87 -11.68 13.14
CA PHE A 147 6.39 -12.76 13.99
C PHE A 147 7.23 -14.03 13.84
N ASN A 148 7.57 -14.42 12.62
CA ASN A 148 8.42 -15.57 12.36
C ASN A 148 9.87 -15.29 12.79
N LEU A 149 10.37 -14.08 12.61
CA LEU A 149 11.70 -13.68 13.10
C LEU A 149 11.80 -13.81 14.62
N LEU A 150 10.80 -13.36 15.36
CA LEU A 150 10.76 -13.48 16.83
C LEU A 150 10.53 -14.93 17.29
N LYS A 151 9.83 -15.76 16.49
CA LYS A 151 9.76 -17.19 16.74
C LYS A 151 11.10 -17.88 16.52
N PHE A 152 11.83 -17.55 15.47
CA PHE A 152 13.16 -18.08 15.20
C PHE A 152 14.10 -17.83 16.39
N TYR A 153 14.09 -16.61 16.89
CA TYR A 153 14.88 -16.25 18.06
C TYR A 153 14.67 -17.20 19.27
N ARG A 154 13.44 -17.69 19.48
CA ARG A 154 13.12 -18.59 20.60
C ARG A 154 13.38 -20.07 20.30
N SER A 155 13.12 -20.52 19.08
CA SER A 155 13.17 -21.93 18.68
C SER A 155 14.48 -22.32 18.01
N ASN A 156 15.23 -21.35 17.49
CA ASN A 156 16.47 -21.53 16.73
C ASN A 156 16.32 -22.50 15.53
N THR A 157 15.09 -22.63 14.98
CA THR A 157 14.79 -23.51 13.83
C THR A 157 14.83 -22.72 12.52
N THR A 158 15.56 -23.22 11.53
CA THR A 158 15.65 -22.62 10.18
C THR A 158 14.31 -22.45 9.51
N PHE A 159 13.32 -23.27 9.83
CA PHE A 159 11.95 -23.19 9.34
C PHE A 159 11.34 -21.78 9.52
N HIS A 160 11.52 -21.16 10.69
CA HIS A 160 10.97 -19.82 10.92
C HIS A 160 11.70 -18.73 10.13
N VAL A 161 13.01 -18.89 9.89
CA VAL A 161 13.76 -17.96 9.02
C VAL A 161 13.26 -18.04 7.59
N SER A 162 13.03 -19.27 7.09
CA SER A 162 12.49 -19.48 5.74
C SER A 162 11.08 -18.90 5.59
N LEU A 163 10.21 -19.06 6.60
CA LEU A 163 8.89 -18.43 6.58
C LEU A 163 8.97 -16.90 6.63
N ALA A 164 9.93 -16.34 7.38
CA ALA A 164 10.18 -14.91 7.36
C ALA A 164 10.65 -14.44 5.98
N SER A 165 11.58 -15.17 5.34
CA SER A 165 12.04 -14.89 3.98
C SER A 165 10.88 -14.88 2.96
N MET A 166 10.01 -15.89 3.00
CA MET A 166 8.83 -15.96 2.13
C MET A 166 7.86 -14.79 2.40
N SER A 167 7.65 -14.45 3.68
CA SER A 167 6.82 -13.29 4.05
C SER A 167 7.40 -11.98 3.54
N LEU A 168 8.74 -11.85 3.49
CA LEU A 168 9.40 -10.67 2.94
C LEU A 168 9.27 -10.61 1.42
N VAL A 169 9.37 -11.74 0.70
CA VAL A 169 9.09 -11.78 -0.74
C VAL A 169 7.70 -11.26 -1.05
N THR A 170 6.70 -11.78 -0.34
CA THR A 170 5.30 -11.35 -0.53
C THR A 170 5.10 -9.88 -0.16
N LEU A 171 5.78 -9.40 0.89
CA LEU A 171 5.76 -7.99 1.28
C LEU A 171 6.35 -7.08 0.19
N ILE A 172 7.45 -7.48 -0.44
CA ILE A 172 8.08 -6.76 -1.55
C ILE A 172 7.16 -6.71 -2.78
N PHE A 173 6.44 -7.80 -3.07
CA PHE A 173 5.43 -7.82 -4.14
C PHE A 173 4.15 -7.03 -3.81
N CYS A 174 3.95 -6.64 -2.54
CA CYS A 174 2.91 -5.68 -2.14
C CYS A 174 3.40 -4.23 -2.26
N ASP A 175 4.63 -3.98 -1.84
CA ASP A 175 5.28 -2.67 -1.91
C ASP A 175 6.80 -2.88 -2.05
N TYR A 176 7.30 -2.64 -3.26
CA TYR A 176 8.70 -2.82 -3.64
C TYR A 176 9.71 -2.14 -2.70
N LYS A 177 9.33 -1.03 -2.06
CA LYS A 177 10.20 -0.29 -1.13
C LYS A 177 10.70 -1.14 0.03
N PHE A 178 9.97 -2.19 0.42
CA PHE A 178 10.38 -3.07 1.51
C PHE A 178 11.65 -3.89 1.22
N ILE A 179 12.15 -3.93 -0.03
CA ILE A 179 13.47 -4.53 -0.32
C ILE A 179 14.58 -3.84 0.47
N TRP A 180 14.46 -2.54 0.71
CA TRP A 180 15.47 -1.76 1.41
C TRP A 180 15.59 -2.11 2.90
N ILE A 181 14.61 -2.84 3.47
CA ILE A 181 14.68 -3.29 4.86
C ILE A 181 15.88 -4.20 5.09
N CYS A 182 16.36 -4.91 4.04
CA CYS A 182 17.51 -5.81 4.14
C CYS A 182 18.78 -5.09 4.63
N LEU A 183 18.97 -3.80 4.30
CA LEU A 183 20.14 -3.04 4.69
C LEU A 183 20.22 -2.83 6.23
N PHE A 184 19.07 -2.75 6.89
CA PHE A 184 18.97 -2.44 8.33
C PHE A 184 18.92 -3.68 9.21
N PHE A 185 18.92 -4.88 8.60
CA PHE A 185 18.81 -6.14 9.33
C PHE A 185 20.15 -6.70 9.81
N ILE A 186 21.29 -6.22 9.33
CA ILE A 186 22.62 -6.74 9.72
C ILE A 186 22.81 -6.71 11.24
N PRO A 187 22.56 -5.58 11.95
CA PRO A 187 22.70 -5.53 13.41
C PRO A 187 21.75 -6.49 14.13
N LEU A 188 20.51 -6.60 13.65
CA LEU A 188 19.50 -7.47 14.27
C LEU A 188 19.84 -8.95 14.08
N VAL A 189 20.26 -9.37 12.88
CA VAL A 189 20.68 -10.75 12.62
C VAL A 189 21.92 -11.11 13.45
N LEU A 190 22.87 -10.18 13.59
CA LEU A 190 24.02 -10.35 14.47
C LEU A 190 23.60 -10.57 15.92
N ALA A 191 22.69 -9.75 16.45
CA ALA A 191 22.18 -9.89 17.82
C ALA A 191 21.42 -11.21 18.03
N ILE A 192 20.63 -11.64 17.05
CA ILE A 192 19.95 -12.95 17.06
C ILE A 192 20.98 -14.09 17.07
N THR A 193 22.05 -13.98 16.29
CA THR A 193 23.10 -15.00 16.21
C THR A 193 23.86 -15.12 17.52
N LEU A 194 24.21 -13.99 18.15
CA LEU A 194 24.90 -13.95 19.46
C LEU A 194 24.11 -14.73 20.51
N GLN A 195 22.81 -14.50 20.57
CA GLN A 195 21.99 -15.21 21.55
C GLN A 195 21.83 -16.70 21.18
N SER A 196 21.68 -17.03 19.90
CA SER A 196 21.54 -18.43 19.46
C SER A 196 22.78 -19.30 19.76
N LEU A 197 23.92 -18.65 20.01
CA LEU A 197 25.14 -19.28 20.44
C LEU A 197 25.30 -19.34 21.98
N ASN A 198 24.24 -18.99 22.74
CA ASN A 198 24.21 -18.87 24.19
C ASN A 198 25.25 -17.91 24.75
N LEU A 199 25.74 -16.99 23.93
CA LEU A 199 26.74 -15.99 24.33
C LEU A 199 26.08 -14.75 24.97
N GLY A 200 24.74 -14.72 25.12
CA GLY A 200 24.04 -13.46 25.36
C GLY A 200 22.85 -13.43 26.31
N GLU A 201 22.61 -14.41 27.22
CA GLU A 201 21.41 -14.33 28.08
C GLU A 201 21.40 -13.20 29.13
N LYS A 202 22.54 -12.59 29.43
CA LYS A 202 22.62 -11.46 30.40
C LYS A 202 23.69 -10.41 30.08
N GLU A 203 24.10 -10.25 28.82
CA GLU A 203 25.37 -9.61 28.56
C GLU A 203 25.28 -8.32 27.77
N SER A 204 26.02 -7.32 28.27
CA SER A 204 26.20 -6.01 27.65
C SER A 204 26.91 -6.13 26.28
N ILE A 205 26.70 -5.11 25.42
CA ILE A 205 27.47 -4.85 24.20
C ILE A 205 28.97 -5.10 24.34
N PHE A 206 29.50 -5.00 25.56
CA PHE A 206 30.91 -5.20 25.89
C PHE A 206 31.38 -6.64 25.61
N ARG A 207 30.57 -7.68 25.80
CA ARG A 207 30.96 -9.06 25.44
C ARG A 207 30.89 -9.35 23.95
N LEU A 208 30.15 -8.58 23.20
CA LEU A 208 30.23 -8.61 21.75
C LEU A 208 31.66 -8.31 21.29
N PHE A 209 32.31 -7.29 21.87
CA PHE A 209 33.72 -6.97 21.62
C PHE A 209 34.66 -8.08 22.07
N LEU A 210 34.43 -8.67 23.26
CA LEU A 210 35.22 -9.79 23.74
C LEU A 210 35.10 -11.06 22.87
N SER A 211 33.91 -11.33 22.32
CA SER A 211 33.70 -12.45 21.39
C SER A 211 34.42 -12.23 20.06
N PHE A 212 34.67 -11.00 19.65
CA PHE A 212 35.48 -10.68 18.46
C PHE A 212 36.99 -10.90 18.68
N ASN A 213 37.45 -10.84 19.91
CA ASN A 213 38.86 -11.05 20.23
C ASN A 213 39.27 -12.55 20.20
N SER A 214 38.32 -13.48 20.26
CA SER A 214 38.58 -14.92 20.10
C SER A 214 38.38 -15.35 18.64
N PRO A 215 39.42 -15.78 17.92
CA PRO A 215 39.31 -16.12 16.49
C PRO A 215 38.29 -17.22 16.21
N SER A 216 38.17 -18.21 17.08
CA SER A 216 37.23 -19.34 16.92
C SER A 216 35.75 -18.88 17.09
N LEU A 217 35.49 -18.06 18.10
CA LEU A 217 34.15 -17.50 18.34
C LEU A 217 33.75 -16.50 17.22
N ARG A 218 34.69 -15.64 16.81
CA ARG A 218 34.50 -14.71 15.69
C ARG A 218 34.09 -15.46 14.41
N ARG A 219 34.82 -16.53 14.05
CA ARG A 219 34.51 -17.32 12.85
C ARG A 219 33.12 -17.97 12.92
N LYS A 220 32.76 -18.55 14.09
CA LYS A 220 31.41 -19.12 14.30
C LYS A 220 30.31 -18.05 14.22
N LEU A 221 30.54 -16.89 14.84
CA LEU A 221 29.59 -15.79 14.84
C LEU A 221 29.37 -15.26 13.43
N VAL A 222 30.45 -14.91 12.72
CA VAL A 222 30.38 -14.39 11.35
C VAL A 222 29.75 -15.42 10.41
N GLY A 223 30.19 -16.68 10.46
CA GLY A 223 29.64 -17.75 9.61
C GLY A 223 28.15 -17.98 9.84
N LYS A 224 27.70 -18.03 11.10
CA LYS A 224 26.27 -18.22 11.42
C LYS A 224 25.43 -16.98 11.07
N THR A 225 25.94 -15.76 11.33
CA THR A 225 25.26 -14.51 10.94
C THR A 225 25.08 -14.45 9.42
N PHE A 226 26.13 -14.76 8.67
CA PHE A 226 26.10 -14.78 7.22
C PHE A 226 25.11 -15.84 6.68
N ALA A 227 25.14 -17.06 7.26
CA ALA A 227 24.18 -18.10 6.87
C ALA A 227 22.72 -17.69 7.11
N ILE A 228 22.40 -17.10 8.26
CA ILE A 228 21.04 -16.62 8.56
C ILE A 228 20.66 -15.47 7.62
N TYR A 229 21.59 -14.55 7.35
CA TYR A 229 21.36 -13.43 6.45
C TYR A 229 21.08 -13.91 5.02
N ILE A 230 21.85 -14.86 4.52
CA ILE A 230 21.60 -15.48 3.20
C ILE A 230 20.23 -16.14 3.18
N ILE A 231 19.90 -17.01 4.14
CA ILE A 231 18.61 -17.71 4.16
C ILE A 231 17.44 -16.68 4.18
N LEU A 232 17.62 -15.58 4.89
CA LEU A 232 16.57 -14.57 5.02
C LEU A 232 16.39 -13.73 3.74
N PHE A 233 17.48 -13.36 3.05
CA PHE A 233 17.45 -12.35 1.99
C PHE A 233 17.74 -12.86 0.59
N ILE A 234 18.29 -14.06 0.40
CA ILE A 234 18.61 -14.58 -0.94
C ILE A 234 17.34 -14.70 -1.81
N LEU A 235 16.25 -15.22 -1.25
CA LEU A 235 15.00 -15.39 -1.97
C LEU A 235 14.34 -14.04 -2.30
N PRO A 236 14.21 -13.07 -1.37
CA PRO A 236 13.78 -11.70 -1.68
C PRO A 236 14.58 -11.04 -2.80
N ILE A 237 15.91 -11.07 -2.73
CA ILE A 237 16.78 -10.46 -3.73
C ILE A 237 16.62 -11.16 -5.09
N ALA A 238 16.64 -12.49 -5.11
CA ALA A 238 16.42 -13.26 -6.33
C ALA A 238 15.06 -12.98 -6.96
N SER A 239 14.01 -12.83 -6.16
CA SER A 239 12.65 -12.49 -6.61
C SER A 239 12.61 -11.12 -7.29
N VAL A 240 13.29 -10.11 -6.72
CA VAL A 240 13.38 -8.77 -7.33
C VAL A 240 14.14 -8.82 -8.65
N ILE A 241 15.28 -9.52 -8.70
CA ILE A 241 16.05 -9.68 -9.93
C ILE A 241 15.20 -10.36 -11.01
N SER A 242 14.52 -11.46 -10.66
CA SER A 242 13.65 -12.18 -11.59
C SER A 242 12.51 -11.29 -12.11
N TYR A 243 11.92 -10.45 -11.23
CA TYR A 243 10.86 -9.53 -11.62
C TYR A 243 11.37 -8.42 -12.55
N LYS A 244 12.55 -7.87 -12.31
CA LYS A 244 13.21 -6.91 -13.22
C LYS A 244 13.51 -7.55 -14.59
N LEU A 245 13.99 -8.79 -14.62
CA LEU A 245 14.20 -9.52 -15.88
C LEU A 245 12.89 -9.77 -16.64
N LEU A 246 11.79 -10.04 -15.93
CA LEU A 246 10.47 -10.15 -16.53
C LEU A 246 10.02 -8.82 -17.18
N ASN A 247 10.28 -7.69 -16.52
CA ASN A 247 10.00 -6.36 -17.05
C ASN A 247 10.83 -6.10 -18.32
N LEU A 248 12.13 -6.46 -18.31
CA LEU A 248 12.98 -6.31 -19.49
C LEU A 248 12.45 -7.12 -20.70
N THR A 249 11.99 -8.36 -20.46
CA THR A 249 11.52 -9.23 -21.57
C THR A 249 10.18 -8.79 -22.15
N HIS A 250 9.27 -8.22 -21.33
CA HIS A 250 7.91 -7.89 -21.77
C HIS A 250 7.66 -6.40 -22.02
N ALA A 251 8.46 -5.52 -21.41
CA ALA A 251 8.32 -4.08 -21.54
C ALA A 251 9.60 -3.39 -22.07
N SER A 252 10.68 -4.17 -22.35
CA SER A 252 11.97 -3.66 -22.82
C SER A 252 12.67 -2.68 -21.85
N ASP A 253 12.27 -2.69 -20.59
CA ASP A 253 12.81 -1.85 -19.53
C ASP A 253 12.83 -2.62 -18.20
N LEU A 254 13.96 -2.57 -17.47
CA LEU A 254 14.14 -3.27 -16.19
C LEU A 254 13.28 -2.69 -15.07
N ASP A 255 13.06 -1.39 -15.11
CA ASP A 255 12.39 -0.62 -14.07
C ASP A 255 11.01 -0.11 -14.51
N TYR A 256 10.44 -0.69 -15.57
CA TYR A 256 9.14 -0.31 -16.12
C TYR A 256 8.03 -0.22 -15.06
N PHE A 257 8.02 -1.12 -14.07
CA PHE A 257 7.03 -1.13 -12.99
C PHE A 257 7.17 0.04 -12.00
N ILE A 258 8.28 0.79 -12.06
CA ILE A 258 8.54 1.96 -11.19
C ILE A 258 8.53 3.25 -12.01
N GLU A 259 9.18 3.26 -13.17
CA GLU A 259 9.50 4.47 -13.93
C GLU A 259 8.50 4.75 -15.05
N SER A 260 7.72 3.75 -15.46
CA SER A 260 6.71 3.94 -16.51
C SER A 260 5.64 4.93 -16.07
N PRO A 261 5.21 5.86 -16.94
CA PRO A 261 4.08 6.74 -16.67
C PRO A 261 2.75 5.98 -16.47
N TYR A 262 2.71 4.71 -16.87
CA TYR A 262 1.55 3.83 -16.74
C TYR A 262 1.60 2.94 -15.50
N ALA A 263 2.67 3.01 -14.72
CA ALA A 263 2.82 2.23 -13.49
C ALA A 263 2.16 2.94 -12.31
N THR A 264 1.43 2.17 -11.50
CA THR A 264 0.77 2.67 -10.28
C THR A 264 1.72 3.45 -9.39
N TRP A 265 2.95 2.97 -9.28
CA TRP A 265 3.98 3.61 -8.49
C TRP A 265 4.25 5.05 -8.90
N ASN A 266 4.43 5.31 -10.20
CA ASN A 266 4.74 6.63 -10.72
C ASN A 266 3.52 7.56 -10.65
N VAL A 267 2.38 7.08 -11.15
CA VAL A 267 1.11 7.83 -11.16
C VAL A 267 0.70 8.28 -9.76
N LEU A 268 0.78 7.38 -8.77
CA LEU A 268 0.39 7.71 -7.39
C LEU A 268 1.42 8.61 -6.69
N VAL A 269 2.70 8.52 -7.04
CA VAL A 269 3.74 9.40 -6.52
C VAL A 269 3.57 10.83 -7.03
N ASP A 270 3.33 11.00 -8.32
CA ASP A 270 3.11 12.32 -8.92
C ASP A 270 1.89 12.99 -8.32
N LYS A 271 0.81 12.23 -8.10
CA LYS A 271 -0.37 12.74 -7.42
C LYS A 271 -0.07 13.13 -5.97
N LEU A 272 0.69 12.32 -5.24
CA LEU A 272 1.12 12.64 -3.89
C LEU A 272 1.95 13.92 -3.85
N ASN A 273 2.87 14.10 -4.80
CA ASN A 273 3.70 15.31 -4.91
C ASN A 273 2.83 16.55 -5.18
N TYR A 274 1.81 16.42 -6.02
CA TYR A 274 0.86 17.50 -6.28
C TYR A 274 0.04 17.85 -5.03
N ASP A 275 -0.56 16.87 -4.36
CA ASP A 275 -1.33 17.06 -3.13
C ASP A 275 -0.50 17.78 -2.06
N MET A 276 0.79 17.46 -1.97
CA MET A 276 1.69 18.11 -1.03
C MET A 276 2.06 19.54 -1.42
N SER A 277 2.29 19.81 -2.70
CA SER A 277 2.60 21.17 -3.16
C SER A 277 1.43 22.12 -2.91
N THR A 278 0.21 21.65 -3.11
CA THR A 278 -1.03 22.38 -2.80
C THR A 278 -1.29 22.54 -1.30
N ALA A 279 -0.99 21.51 -0.52
CA ALA A 279 -1.15 21.56 0.93
C ALA A 279 -0.14 22.49 1.61
N ALA A 280 1.10 22.53 1.13
CA ALA A 280 2.15 23.40 1.69
C ALA A 280 1.80 24.90 1.64
N THR A 281 0.93 25.31 0.73
CA THR A 281 0.44 26.70 0.65
C THR A 281 -0.63 27.01 1.71
N ASN A 282 -1.29 26.02 2.31
CA ASN A 282 -2.49 26.19 3.12
C ASN A 282 -2.36 25.70 4.58
N TYR A 283 -1.28 25.03 4.97
CA TYR A 283 -1.19 24.38 6.29
C TYR A 283 0.11 24.67 7.05
N GLN A 284 -0.05 25.14 8.28
CA GLN A 284 0.98 25.08 9.34
C GLN A 284 1.05 23.64 9.87
N LEU A 285 1.66 22.74 9.15
CA LEU A 285 1.96 21.42 9.68
C LEU A 285 3.23 21.44 10.51
N PRO A 286 3.33 20.54 11.50
CA PRO A 286 4.60 20.35 12.17
C PRO A 286 5.67 20.14 11.11
N ASP A 287 6.71 20.93 11.19
CA ASP A 287 7.80 21.07 10.26
C ASP A 287 8.18 19.74 9.63
N LEU A 288 8.17 19.65 8.29
CA LEU A 288 8.57 18.45 7.53
C LEU A 288 10.02 18.04 7.82
N SER A 289 10.82 18.92 8.41
CA SER A 289 12.18 18.65 8.89
C SER A 289 12.23 17.77 10.15
N ILE A 290 11.10 17.58 10.86
CA ILE A 290 11.07 16.71 12.04
C ILE A 290 11.25 15.25 11.59
N LEU A 291 12.17 14.55 12.25
CA LEU A 291 12.41 13.12 12.05
C LEU A 291 11.11 12.33 12.03
N VAL A 292 10.96 11.42 11.08
CA VAL A 292 9.77 10.55 10.95
C VAL A 292 9.53 9.79 12.25
N SER A 293 10.58 9.39 12.94
CA SER A 293 10.50 8.70 14.24
C SER A 293 9.70 9.48 15.28
N VAL A 294 9.84 10.81 15.34
CA VAL A 294 9.08 11.66 16.26
C VAL A 294 7.60 11.68 15.85
N ARG A 295 7.31 11.76 14.56
CA ARG A 295 5.93 11.72 14.05
C ARG A 295 5.29 10.36 14.29
N VAL A 296 6.05 9.25 14.13
CA VAL A 296 5.57 7.90 14.47
C VAL A 296 5.17 7.81 15.93
N ILE A 297 5.98 8.33 16.86
CA ILE A 297 5.64 8.33 18.28
C ILE A 297 4.34 9.13 18.56
N TYR A 298 4.17 10.26 17.90
CA TYR A 298 2.99 11.10 18.06
C TYR A 298 1.72 10.43 17.50
N PHE A 299 1.77 9.89 16.27
CA PHE A 299 0.61 9.31 15.58
C PHE A 299 0.37 7.84 15.90
N CYS A 300 1.35 7.15 16.50
CA CYS A 300 1.24 5.77 16.95
C CYS A 300 1.71 5.62 18.41
N PRO A 301 1.01 6.21 19.38
CA PRO A 301 1.43 6.19 20.79
C PRO A 301 1.56 4.77 21.37
N LEU A 302 0.90 3.76 20.76
CA LEU A 302 1.05 2.36 21.17
C LEU A 302 2.49 1.84 21.02
N ILE A 303 3.31 2.48 20.17
CA ILE A 303 4.74 2.15 20.03
C ILE A 303 5.53 2.41 21.32
N LEU A 304 5.09 3.35 22.17
CA LEU A 304 5.73 3.59 23.47
C LEU A 304 5.61 2.37 24.40
N VAL A 305 4.45 1.68 24.33
CA VAL A 305 4.25 0.42 25.04
C VAL A 305 5.20 -0.66 24.49
N ALA A 306 5.37 -0.72 23.17
CA ALA A 306 6.30 -1.66 22.55
C ALA A 306 7.76 -1.39 22.97
N ILE A 307 8.19 -0.14 22.96
CA ILE A 307 9.53 0.27 23.43
C ILE A 307 9.73 -0.14 24.91
N TYR A 308 8.73 0.11 25.75
CA TYR A 308 8.79 -0.30 27.16
C TYR A 308 8.94 -1.82 27.31
N LEU A 309 8.18 -2.62 26.53
CA LEU A 309 8.21 -4.08 26.60
C LEU A 309 9.51 -4.68 26.05
N PHE A 310 10.11 -4.06 25.04
CA PHE A 310 11.27 -4.60 24.32
C PHE A 310 12.60 -3.96 24.73
N ARG A 311 12.65 -3.18 25.80
CA ARG A 311 13.87 -2.52 26.29
C ARG A 311 14.88 -3.45 26.97
N GLU A 312 14.47 -4.65 27.37
CA GLU A 312 15.28 -5.51 28.27
C GLU A 312 16.45 -6.21 27.58
N SER A 313 16.40 -6.38 26.24
CA SER A 313 17.47 -7.04 25.52
C SER A 313 17.78 -6.37 24.18
N THR A 314 19.04 -6.43 23.77
CA THR A 314 19.55 -5.77 22.57
C THR A 314 18.78 -6.17 21.30
N TYR A 315 18.50 -7.48 21.12
CA TYR A 315 17.78 -7.92 19.92
C TYR A 315 16.33 -7.41 19.89
N GLN A 316 15.69 -7.29 21.06
CA GLN A 316 14.32 -6.75 21.15
C GLN A 316 14.30 -5.25 20.80
N ALA A 317 15.26 -4.49 21.36
CA ALA A 317 15.43 -3.09 21.00
C ALA A 317 15.70 -2.92 19.50
N LEU A 318 16.58 -3.73 18.91
CA LEU A 318 16.87 -3.71 17.48
C LEU A 318 15.65 -4.12 16.62
N THR A 319 14.78 -4.99 17.09
CA THR A 319 13.53 -5.34 16.40
C THR A 319 12.62 -4.11 16.20
N ILE A 320 12.63 -3.18 17.17
CA ILE A 320 11.89 -1.93 17.08
C ILE A 320 12.67 -0.89 16.25
N LEU A 321 13.97 -0.76 16.48
CA LEU A 321 14.79 0.25 15.82
C LEU A 321 14.94 0.01 14.31
N THR A 322 14.94 -1.25 13.86
CA THR A 322 15.08 -1.59 12.43
C THR A 322 13.97 -0.96 11.57
N PRO A 323 12.66 -1.08 11.89
CA PRO A 323 11.61 -0.38 11.16
C PRO A 323 11.74 1.14 11.21
N PHE A 324 12.18 1.72 12.32
CA PHE A 324 12.43 3.17 12.40
C PHE A 324 13.54 3.60 11.44
N ALA A 325 14.68 2.91 11.46
CA ALA A 325 15.79 3.19 10.56
C ALA A 325 15.39 3.02 9.09
N PHE A 326 14.58 2.00 8.80
CA PHE A 326 14.03 1.76 7.46
C PHE A 326 13.14 2.91 6.98
N VAL A 327 12.20 3.38 7.80
CA VAL A 327 11.28 4.46 7.42
C VAL A 327 12.01 5.79 7.30
N GLU A 328 12.99 6.10 8.16
CA GLU A 328 13.85 7.28 8.00
C GLU A 328 14.67 7.23 6.69
N PHE A 329 15.19 6.06 6.34
CA PHE A 329 15.87 5.88 5.05
C PHE A 329 14.92 6.10 3.86
N LEU A 330 13.70 5.58 3.93
CA LEU A 330 12.70 5.81 2.88
C LEU A 330 12.37 7.30 2.75
N HIS A 331 12.31 8.01 3.87
CA HIS A 331 12.13 9.46 3.87
C HIS A 331 13.24 10.18 3.10
N ILE A 332 14.50 9.81 3.34
CA ILE A 332 15.65 10.40 2.65
C ILE A 332 15.64 10.03 1.16
N LYS A 333 15.30 8.77 0.83
CA LYS A 333 15.40 8.26 -0.54
C LYS A 333 14.23 8.66 -1.43
N TYR A 334 13.01 8.67 -0.89
CA TYR A 334 11.76 8.87 -1.63
C TYR A 334 11.00 10.13 -1.17
N ASP A 335 11.69 11.00 -0.45
CA ASP A 335 11.21 12.28 0.06
C ASP A 335 9.86 12.14 0.79
N LYS A 336 8.75 12.37 0.12
CA LYS A 336 7.44 12.59 0.74
C LYS A 336 6.55 11.35 0.86
N LEU A 337 6.94 10.21 0.31
CA LEU A 337 6.13 8.96 0.35
C LEU A 337 5.83 8.43 1.75
N PHE A 338 6.70 8.72 2.72
CA PHE A 338 6.53 8.34 4.13
C PHE A 338 5.32 9.01 4.80
N LEU A 339 4.71 10.02 4.18
CA LEU A 339 3.54 10.71 4.72
C LEU A 339 2.25 9.89 4.61
N THR A 340 2.23 8.85 3.79
CA THR A 340 1.07 7.96 3.70
C THR A 340 0.86 7.20 5.01
N TYR A 341 -0.40 7.04 5.41
CA TYR A 341 -0.75 6.43 6.68
C TYR A 341 -0.26 4.98 6.82
N GLN A 342 -0.03 4.30 5.70
CA GLN A 342 0.56 2.96 5.64
C GLN A 342 1.82 2.81 6.50
N TYR A 343 2.74 3.79 6.43
CA TYR A 343 4.02 3.73 7.16
C TYR A 343 3.89 3.98 8.65
N TYR A 344 2.78 4.52 9.11
CA TYR A 344 2.48 4.64 10.55
C TYR A 344 1.76 3.39 11.06
N LEU A 345 0.91 2.77 10.23
CA LEU A 345 0.19 1.56 10.60
C LEU A 345 1.11 0.34 10.79
N ILE A 346 2.26 0.28 10.10
CA ILE A 346 3.24 -0.80 10.38
C ILE A 346 3.74 -0.75 11.82
N PHE A 347 3.86 0.44 12.43
CA PHE A 347 4.26 0.57 13.84
C PHE A 347 3.13 0.17 14.81
N LEU A 348 1.87 0.38 14.43
CA LEU A 348 0.74 -0.18 15.17
C LEU A 348 0.80 -1.71 15.20
N ILE A 349 1.05 -2.34 14.04
CA ILE A 349 1.20 -3.80 13.94
C ILE A 349 2.42 -4.29 14.73
N LEU A 350 3.53 -3.58 14.66
CA LEU A 350 4.72 -3.88 15.46
C LEU A 350 4.46 -3.81 16.97
N ALA A 351 3.70 -2.82 17.41
CA ALA A 351 3.31 -2.67 18.81
C ALA A 351 2.41 -3.82 19.28
N LEU A 352 1.44 -4.23 18.46
CA LEU A 352 0.60 -5.41 18.74
C LEU A 352 1.44 -6.70 18.81
N LEU A 353 2.43 -6.83 17.93
CA LEU A 353 3.38 -7.94 17.97
C LEU A 353 4.16 -7.98 19.28
N CYS A 354 4.67 -6.83 19.74
CA CYS A 354 5.38 -6.74 21.03
C CYS A 354 4.50 -7.12 22.21
N LEU A 355 3.22 -6.72 22.20
CA LEU A 355 2.23 -7.15 23.18
C LEU A 355 2.06 -8.68 23.18
N ILE A 356 1.91 -9.32 22.01
CA ILE A 356 1.77 -10.78 21.88
C ILE A 356 2.95 -11.51 22.56
N PHE A 357 4.18 -10.99 22.41
CA PHE A 357 5.37 -11.68 22.90
C PHE A 357 5.72 -11.39 24.35
N LYS A 358 5.35 -10.20 24.87
CA LYS A 358 5.87 -9.73 26.17
C LYS A 358 4.81 -9.22 27.16
N ALA A 359 3.57 -8.98 26.77
CA ALA A 359 2.57 -8.41 27.69
C ALA A 359 2.41 -9.25 28.98
N LYS A 360 2.43 -10.59 28.86
CA LYS A 360 2.29 -11.50 29.99
C LYS A 360 3.46 -11.48 30.97
N THR A 361 4.66 -11.05 30.54
CA THR A 361 5.87 -11.06 31.38
C THR A 361 5.97 -9.83 32.30
N VAL A 362 5.08 -8.85 32.11
CA VAL A 362 5.07 -7.64 32.95
C VAL A 362 4.64 -8.00 34.38
N LYS A 363 5.45 -7.66 35.36
CA LYS A 363 5.22 -8.02 36.78
C LYS A 363 3.94 -7.41 37.37
N ASN A 364 3.63 -6.15 37.04
CA ASN A 364 2.46 -5.44 37.58
C ASN A 364 1.35 -5.31 36.53
N GLN A 365 0.60 -6.40 36.30
CA GLN A 365 -0.52 -6.43 35.36
C GLN A 365 -1.66 -5.48 35.74
N LYS A 366 -1.88 -5.24 37.06
CA LYS A 366 -2.95 -4.35 37.55
C LYS A 366 -2.74 -2.91 37.12
N LEU A 367 -1.50 -2.46 37.02
CA LEU A 367 -1.15 -1.12 36.54
C LEU A 367 -0.98 -1.10 35.01
N PHE A 368 -0.45 -2.15 34.43
CA PHE A 368 -0.13 -2.20 33.00
C PHE A 368 -1.37 -2.19 32.10
N LYS A 369 -2.41 -2.96 32.45
CA LYS A 369 -3.64 -3.03 31.68
C LYS A 369 -4.36 -1.68 31.53
N PRO A 370 -4.59 -0.89 32.59
CA PRO A 370 -5.14 0.46 32.45
C PRO A 370 -4.29 1.38 31.55
N ILE A 371 -2.96 1.30 31.67
CA ILE A 371 -2.06 2.08 30.80
C ILE A 371 -2.27 1.69 29.33
N VAL A 372 -2.28 0.40 29.03
CA VAL A 372 -2.54 -0.08 27.65
C VAL A 372 -3.89 0.41 27.16
N PHE A 373 -4.94 0.36 28.00
CA PHE A 373 -6.26 0.86 27.63
C PHE A 373 -6.26 2.35 27.29
N ILE A 374 -5.64 3.18 28.14
CA ILE A 374 -5.52 4.63 27.89
C ILE A 374 -4.75 4.89 26.58
N VAL A 375 -3.64 4.17 26.37
CA VAL A 375 -2.84 4.33 25.14
C VAL A 375 -3.62 3.88 23.91
N VAL A 376 -4.46 2.85 24.01
CA VAL A 376 -5.38 2.45 22.91
C VAL A 376 -6.37 3.56 22.60
N LEU A 377 -6.97 4.21 23.61
CA LEU A 377 -7.86 5.36 23.38
C LEU A 377 -7.12 6.53 22.73
N MET A 378 -5.89 6.83 23.18
CA MET A 378 -5.03 7.83 22.54
C MET A 378 -4.74 7.46 21.07
N GLN A 379 -4.49 6.18 20.77
CA GLN A 379 -4.26 5.68 19.43
C GLN A 379 -5.46 5.90 18.51
N LEU A 380 -6.68 5.69 19.00
CA LEU A 380 -7.91 5.99 18.24
C LEU A 380 -7.98 7.48 17.88
N TYR A 381 -7.72 8.34 18.86
CA TYR A 381 -7.77 9.79 18.69
C TYR A 381 -6.68 10.30 17.73
N THR A 382 -5.44 9.84 17.88
CA THR A 382 -4.34 10.25 17.00
C THR A 382 -4.52 9.74 15.57
N GLY A 383 -5.12 8.56 15.39
CA GLY A 383 -5.52 8.05 14.08
C GLY A 383 -6.55 8.95 13.38
N TYR A 384 -7.52 9.47 14.12
CA TYR A 384 -8.49 10.45 13.61
C TYR A 384 -7.78 11.76 13.21
N ILE A 385 -6.91 12.28 14.06
CA ILE A 385 -6.15 13.50 13.77
C ILE A 385 -5.30 13.33 12.51
N PHE A 386 -4.63 12.17 12.37
CA PHE A 386 -3.79 11.91 11.20
C PHE A 386 -4.59 12.02 9.92
N LEU A 387 -5.68 11.26 9.80
CA LEU A 387 -6.51 11.24 8.59
C LEU A 387 -7.18 12.59 8.32
N SER A 388 -7.69 13.26 9.35
CA SER A 388 -8.36 14.55 9.20
C SER A 388 -7.43 15.68 8.77
N LYS A 389 -6.14 15.57 9.11
CA LYS A 389 -5.07 16.53 8.77
C LYS A 389 -4.07 15.98 7.77
N SER A 390 -4.37 14.85 7.12
CA SER A 390 -3.48 14.28 6.11
C SER A 390 -3.27 15.25 4.95
N PHE A 391 -2.05 15.28 4.42
CA PHE A 391 -1.72 15.97 3.18
C PHE A 391 -2.30 15.24 1.97
N ILE A 392 -2.53 13.95 2.09
CA ILE A 392 -3.01 13.11 1.03
C ILE A 392 -4.50 13.31 0.93
N HIS A 393 -4.93 13.81 -0.23
CA HIS A 393 -6.33 14.13 -0.48
C HIS A 393 -7.24 12.93 -0.25
N ASP A 394 -6.87 11.74 -0.74
CA ASP A 394 -7.63 10.51 -0.55
C ASP A 394 -7.87 10.16 0.92
N GLU A 395 -6.84 10.33 1.78
CA GLU A 395 -6.95 10.02 3.21
C GLU A 395 -7.86 11.02 3.94
N LYS A 396 -7.71 12.31 3.62
CA LYS A 396 -8.52 13.38 4.19
C LYS A 396 -9.98 13.28 3.70
N SER A 397 -10.18 13.02 2.43
CA SER A 397 -11.48 12.84 1.80
C SER A 397 -12.23 11.65 2.39
N PHE A 398 -11.54 10.55 2.67
CA PHE A 398 -12.11 9.38 3.37
C PHE A 398 -12.76 9.75 4.69
N ILE A 399 -11.99 10.39 5.60
CA ILE A 399 -12.51 10.70 6.93
C ILE A 399 -13.62 11.76 6.88
N THR A 400 -13.51 12.71 5.95
CA THR A 400 -14.51 13.75 5.75
C THR A 400 -15.83 13.16 5.27
N THR A 401 -15.79 12.24 4.30
CA THR A 401 -16.99 11.55 3.80
C THR A 401 -17.61 10.67 4.88
N LEU A 402 -16.78 9.93 5.63
CA LEU A 402 -17.24 9.05 6.70
C LEU A 402 -17.99 9.79 7.82
N ILE A 403 -17.47 10.95 8.25
CA ILE A 403 -18.01 11.70 9.39
C ILE A 403 -19.10 12.65 8.97
N ASN A 404 -18.87 13.45 7.93
CA ASN A 404 -19.79 14.53 7.54
C ASN A 404 -21.00 14.03 6.74
N ARG A 405 -20.98 12.78 6.27
CA ARG A 405 -22.05 12.18 5.46
C ARG A 405 -22.44 13.07 4.27
N LYS A 406 -21.45 13.73 3.67
CA LYS A 406 -21.64 14.56 2.48
C LYS A 406 -21.17 13.78 1.25
N PRO A 407 -21.88 13.91 0.10
CA PRO A 407 -21.41 13.32 -1.15
C PRO A 407 -19.99 13.79 -1.45
N ASN A 408 -19.14 12.84 -1.80
CA ASN A 408 -17.81 13.13 -2.30
C ASN A 408 -17.91 13.49 -3.78
N THR A 409 -17.40 14.64 -4.16
CA THR A 409 -17.44 15.14 -5.53
C THR A 409 -16.11 15.00 -6.26
N ASP A 410 -15.10 14.37 -5.66
CA ASP A 410 -13.76 14.27 -6.22
C ASP A 410 -13.72 13.58 -7.59
N GLN A 411 -14.67 12.66 -7.83
CA GLN A 411 -14.77 11.91 -9.10
C GLN A 411 -15.92 12.40 -9.99
N SER A 412 -16.63 13.47 -9.63
CA SER A 412 -17.83 13.92 -10.35
C SER A 412 -17.54 14.30 -11.82
N GLU A 413 -16.46 15.04 -12.04
CA GLU A 413 -16.01 15.45 -13.37
C GLU A 413 -15.62 14.23 -14.24
N ILE A 414 -14.90 13.28 -13.65
CA ILE A 414 -14.48 12.04 -14.32
C ILE A 414 -15.69 11.19 -14.69
N MET A 415 -16.67 11.07 -13.79
CA MET A 415 -17.92 10.36 -14.05
C MET A 415 -18.73 11.04 -15.15
N GLU A 416 -18.74 12.37 -15.21
CA GLU A 416 -19.39 13.13 -16.26
C GLU A 416 -18.77 12.89 -17.63
N VAL A 417 -17.43 12.94 -17.73
CA VAL A 417 -16.71 12.61 -18.98
C VAL A 417 -16.98 11.17 -19.40
N SER A 418 -16.91 10.22 -18.46
CA SER A 418 -17.18 8.81 -18.75
C SER A 418 -18.62 8.57 -19.20
N ALA A 419 -19.60 9.23 -18.56
CA ALA A 419 -21.00 9.16 -18.96
C ALA A 419 -21.22 9.71 -20.39
N TYR A 420 -20.55 10.80 -20.75
CA TYR A 420 -20.58 11.32 -22.11
C TYR A 420 -19.99 10.31 -23.12
N ILE A 421 -18.81 9.72 -22.83
CA ILE A 421 -18.21 8.68 -23.67
C ILE A 421 -19.17 7.49 -23.82
N ASN A 422 -19.81 7.04 -22.73
CA ASN A 422 -20.78 5.95 -22.78
C ASN A 422 -22.02 6.27 -23.64
N SER A 423 -22.39 7.55 -23.75
CA SER A 423 -23.52 8.01 -24.59
C SER A 423 -23.22 8.06 -26.10
N LEU A 424 -21.92 8.02 -26.47
CA LEU A 424 -21.51 8.01 -27.88
C LEU A 424 -21.98 6.73 -28.62
N PRO A 425 -22.12 6.73 -29.94
CA PRO A 425 -22.43 5.53 -30.70
C PRO A 425 -21.51 4.35 -30.36
N LYS A 426 -22.04 3.14 -30.25
CA LYS A 426 -21.27 1.95 -29.85
C LYS A 426 -20.08 1.63 -30.76
N SER A 427 -20.13 2.02 -32.01
CA SER A 427 -19.05 1.85 -32.99
C SER A 427 -17.96 2.90 -32.92
N SER A 428 -18.12 3.92 -32.08
CA SER A 428 -17.14 5.00 -31.96
C SER A 428 -15.95 4.58 -31.08
N HIS A 429 -14.76 4.92 -31.56
CA HIS A 429 -13.49 4.72 -30.83
C HIS A 429 -12.94 6.04 -30.29
N VAL A 430 -12.35 5.99 -29.10
CA VAL A 430 -11.79 7.16 -28.40
C VAL A 430 -10.33 6.91 -28.08
N LEU A 431 -9.46 7.71 -28.67
CA LEU A 431 -8.04 7.73 -28.32
C LEU A 431 -7.84 8.46 -26.99
N MET A 432 -7.24 7.82 -26.03
CA MET A 432 -6.93 8.43 -24.73
C MET A 432 -5.68 7.81 -24.10
N ASP A 433 -5.02 8.58 -23.27
CA ASP A 433 -3.79 8.18 -22.56
C ASP A 433 -4.11 7.89 -21.10
N ASP A 434 -4.05 6.63 -20.71
CA ASP A 434 -4.42 6.17 -19.36
C ASP A 434 -3.37 6.52 -18.27
N ALA A 435 -2.24 7.13 -18.61
CA ALA A 435 -1.31 7.64 -17.62
C ALA A 435 -2.00 8.59 -16.61
N ILE A 436 -2.93 9.41 -17.10
CA ILE A 436 -3.74 10.31 -16.25
C ILE A 436 -5.25 10.08 -16.40
N ALA A 437 -5.70 9.51 -17.50
CA ALA A 437 -7.12 9.27 -17.78
C ALA A 437 -7.61 7.86 -17.33
N TYR A 438 -6.79 7.09 -16.61
CA TYR A 438 -7.21 5.78 -16.06
C TYR A 438 -8.53 5.82 -15.26
N PRO A 439 -8.88 6.90 -14.53
CA PRO A 439 -10.17 6.95 -13.85
C PRO A 439 -11.35 7.02 -14.84
N ILE A 440 -11.19 7.73 -15.96
CA ILE A 440 -12.22 7.81 -17.00
C ILE A 440 -12.41 6.43 -17.64
N ALA A 441 -11.30 5.72 -17.95
CA ALA A 441 -11.35 4.36 -18.45
C ALA A 441 -12.03 3.40 -17.46
N ALA A 442 -11.77 3.57 -16.15
CA ALA A 442 -12.39 2.76 -15.11
C ALA A 442 -13.93 2.92 -15.07
N PHE A 443 -14.45 4.14 -15.28
CA PHE A 443 -15.90 4.41 -15.28
C PHE A 443 -16.54 4.24 -16.65
N THR A 444 -15.78 4.03 -17.74
CA THR A 444 -16.33 3.72 -19.06
C THR A 444 -16.87 2.30 -19.08
N ASP A 445 -18.10 2.09 -19.61
CA ASP A 445 -18.77 0.79 -19.60
C ASP A 445 -18.07 -0.24 -20.49
N ASP A 446 -17.73 0.13 -21.73
CA ASP A 446 -17.06 -0.74 -22.71
C ASP A 446 -15.65 -0.23 -23.00
N ILE A 447 -14.66 -0.88 -22.39
CA ILE A 447 -13.26 -0.50 -22.54
C ILE A 447 -12.69 -0.80 -23.94
N LYS A 448 -13.36 -1.65 -24.75
CA LYS A 448 -12.90 -1.99 -26.11
C LYS A 448 -12.97 -0.81 -27.08
N ARG A 449 -13.83 0.16 -26.78
CA ARG A 449 -13.93 1.40 -27.56
C ARG A 449 -12.84 2.42 -27.26
N LEU A 450 -11.99 2.15 -26.25
CA LEU A 450 -10.87 3.00 -25.89
C LEU A 450 -9.60 2.49 -26.54
N THR A 451 -8.89 3.36 -27.26
CA THR A 451 -7.53 3.09 -27.73
C THR A 451 -6.53 3.56 -26.69
N LEU A 452 -5.90 2.60 -26.01
CA LEU A 452 -5.08 2.81 -24.81
C LEU A 452 -3.60 2.38 -25.03
N PRO A 453 -2.65 2.90 -24.26
CA PRO A 453 -1.20 2.68 -24.42
C PRO A 453 -0.72 1.23 -24.44
N TYR A 454 -1.45 0.29 -23.84
CA TYR A 454 -1.08 -1.12 -23.87
C TYR A 454 -1.39 -1.82 -25.21
N GLN A 455 -2.13 -1.18 -26.10
CA GLN A 455 -2.49 -1.71 -27.42
C GLN A 455 -1.38 -1.41 -28.43
N ASN A 456 -1.10 -2.36 -29.32
CA ASN A 456 -0.08 -2.21 -30.34
C ASN A 456 -0.35 -1.06 -31.33
N VAL A 457 -1.63 -0.75 -31.52
CA VAL A 457 -2.07 0.33 -32.44
C VAL A 457 -1.93 1.72 -31.83
N PHE A 458 -1.70 1.87 -30.53
CA PHE A 458 -1.73 3.15 -29.83
C PHE A 458 -0.76 4.18 -30.42
N LEU A 459 0.50 3.78 -30.65
CA LEU A 459 1.49 4.70 -31.21
C LEU A 459 1.11 5.14 -32.65
N SER A 460 0.60 4.21 -33.46
CA SER A 460 0.08 4.54 -34.81
C SER A 460 -1.16 5.43 -34.73
N ALA A 461 -2.04 5.20 -33.74
CA ALA A 461 -3.22 6.04 -33.51
C ALA A 461 -2.83 7.45 -33.05
N ILE A 462 -1.75 7.60 -32.24
CA ILE A 462 -1.21 8.94 -31.94
C ILE A 462 -0.68 9.64 -33.21
N GLU A 463 -0.07 8.89 -34.15
CA GLU A 463 0.48 9.51 -35.37
C GLU A 463 -0.63 9.88 -36.36
N THR A 464 -1.60 9.01 -36.57
CA THR A 464 -2.67 9.14 -37.55
C THR A 464 -4.03 8.77 -36.96
N PRO A 465 -4.58 9.58 -36.04
CA PRO A 465 -5.77 9.21 -35.26
C PRO A 465 -7.00 8.99 -36.11
N TYR A 466 -7.14 9.69 -37.21
CA TYR A 466 -8.30 9.59 -38.15
C TYR A 466 -8.44 8.21 -38.83
N HIS A 467 -7.41 7.35 -38.75
CA HIS A 467 -7.49 5.99 -39.27
C HIS A 467 -7.99 4.97 -38.22
N TYR A 468 -7.88 5.31 -36.95
CA TYR A 468 -8.14 4.38 -35.87
C TYR A 468 -9.29 4.81 -34.96
N ASP A 469 -9.49 6.12 -34.78
CA ASP A 469 -10.38 6.67 -33.77
C ASP A 469 -11.27 7.78 -34.32
N ASP A 470 -12.46 7.91 -33.74
CA ASP A 470 -13.42 8.97 -34.07
C ASP A 470 -13.23 10.18 -33.14
N TYR A 471 -12.70 9.97 -31.97
CA TYR A 471 -12.55 10.99 -30.93
C TYR A 471 -11.18 10.93 -30.27
N ILE A 472 -10.72 12.09 -29.75
CA ILE A 472 -9.52 12.21 -28.92
C ILE A 472 -9.89 12.90 -27.62
N LEU A 473 -9.53 12.27 -26.49
CA LEU A 473 -9.64 12.87 -25.16
C LEU A 473 -8.31 13.51 -24.77
N VAL A 474 -8.33 14.79 -24.47
CA VAL A 474 -7.16 15.58 -24.10
C VAL A 474 -7.39 16.28 -22.76
N ALA A 475 -6.39 16.32 -21.90
CA ALA A 475 -6.47 17.11 -20.68
C ALA A 475 -6.26 18.60 -20.97
N THR A 476 -7.02 19.45 -20.27
CA THR A 476 -6.87 20.92 -20.36
C THR A 476 -5.61 21.38 -19.62
N PRO A 477 -5.14 22.62 -19.84
CA PRO A 477 -4.07 23.22 -19.03
C PRO A 477 -4.41 23.36 -17.55
N LYS A 478 -5.69 23.30 -17.16
CA LYS A 478 -6.10 23.31 -15.75
C LYS A 478 -5.85 21.98 -15.06
N ASN A 479 -5.74 20.87 -15.82
CA ASN A 479 -5.37 19.58 -15.24
C ASN A 479 -3.87 19.61 -14.88
N PRO A 480 -3.53 19.42 -13.60
CA PRO A 480 -2.14 19.53 -13.12
C PRO A 480 -1.18 18.49 -13.74
N PHE A 481 -1.74 17.41 -14.31
CA PHE A 481 -0.98 16.29 -14.89
C PHE A 481 -0.91 16.35 -16.43
N THR A 482 -1.31 17.44 -17.04
CA THR A 482 -1.37 17.62 -18.51
C THR A 482 -0.03 17.29 -19.20
N GLY A 483 1.09 17.61 -18.60
CA GLY A 483 2.44 17.38 -19.16
C GLY A 483 2.90 15.92 -19.14
N TYR A 484 2.19 15.02 -18.44
CA TYR A 484 2.64 13.63 -18.25
C TYR A 484 2.20 12.68 -19.36
N THR A 485 1.46 13.14 -20.39
CA THR A 485 0.97 12.27 -21.45
C THR A 485 1.61 12.60 -22.81
N GLN A 486 1.96 11.55 -23.57
CA GLN A 486 2.43 11.69 -24.95
C GLN A 486 1.34 12.30 -25.84
N LEU A 487 0.10 11.91 -25.63
CA LEU A 487 -1.05 12.41 -26.36
C LEU A 487 -1.22 13.92 -26.20
N ASN A 488 -1.18 14.43 -24.96
CA ASN A 488 -1.31 15.86 -24.70
C ASN A 488 -0.13 16.67 -25.27
N ASN A 489 1.09 16.18 -25.11
CA ASN A 489 2.29 16.83 -25.63
C ASN A 489 2.24 17.01 -27.15
N LYS A 490 1.63 16.07 -27.86
CA LYS A 490 1.45 16.15 -29.31
C LYS A 490 0.27 17.02 -29.73
N TYR A 491 -0.92 16.81 -29.13
CA TYR A 491 -2.16 17.37 -29.62
C TYR A 491 -2.51 18.75 -29.10
N ILE A 492 -2.10 19.14 -27.90
CA ILE A 492 -2.33 20.51 -27.39
C ILE A 492 -1.73 21.58 -28.33
N PRO A 493 -0.48 21.45 -28.82
CA PRO A 493 0.04 22.39 -29.80
C PRO A 493 -0.69 22.35 -31.14
N LEU A 494 -1.02 21.17 -31.65
CA LEU A 494 -1.68 20.98 -32.96
C LEU A 494 -3.10 21.53 -33.01
N ILE A 495 -3.86 21.35 -31.92
CA ILE A 495 -5.25 21.87 -31.82
C ILE A 495 -5.25 23.39 -31.78
N ARG A 496 -4.17 24.04 -31.32
CA ARG A 496 -4.02 25.50 -31.35
C ARG A 496 -3.65 26.04 -32.73
N VAL A 497 -3.13 25.20 -33.63
CA VAL A 497 -2.74 25.58 -34.99
C VAL A 497 -3.83 25.18 -35.97
N VAL A 498 -4.60 26.14 -36.44
CA VAL A 498 -5.82 25.98 -37.30
C VAL A 498 -5.56 25.36 -38.69
N ASN A 499 -4.33 25.04 -39.09
CA ASN A 499 -3.93 24.65 -40.44
C ASN A 499 -3.42 23.21 -40.61
N SER A 500 -3.70 22.30 -39.71
CA SER A 500 -3.43 20.88 -39.98
C SER A 500 -4.63 20.31 -40.76
N GLY A 501 -4.46 19.72 -41.92
CA GLY A 501 -5.52 19.17 -42.80
C GLY A 501 -6.53 18.17 -42.16
N ILE A 502 -6.63 18.18 -40.85
CA ILE A 502 -7.57 17.45 -39.99
C ILE A 502 -8.28 18.46 -39.11
N ASN A 503 -9.61 18.44 -39.14
CA ASN A 503 -10.40 19.35 -38.35
C ASN A 503 -10.82 18.67 -37.03
N TYR A 504 -10.43 19.25 -35.88
CA TYR A 504 -10.82 18.77 -34.55
C TYR A 504 -11.96 19.63 -34.03
N LYS A 505 -13.18 19.06 -34.02
CA LYS A 505 -14.36 19.74 -33.47
C LYS A 505 -14.51 19.38 -32.00
N ARG A 506 -14.44 20.37 -31.10
CA ARG A 506 -14.75 20.20 -29.68
C ARG A 506 -16.24 19.81 -29.54
N VAL A 507 -16.49 18.67 -28.91
CA VAL A 507 -17.85 18.12 -28.69
C VAL A 507 -18.25 18.08 -27.22
N PHE A 508 -17.28 18.01 -26.33
CA PHE A 508 -17.51 17.99 -24.88
C PHE A 508 -16.33 18.62 -24.17
N GLU A 509 -16.58 19.35 -23.08
CA GLU A 509 -15.55 20.01 -22.28
C GLU A 509 -15.98 20.08 -20.82
N THR A 510 -15.01 19.82 -19.94
CA THR A 510 -15.07 20.06 -18.50
C THR A 510 -13.88 20.94 -18.09
N ASP A 511 -13.71 21.21 -16.80
CA ASP A 511 -12.58 22.00 -16.34
C ASP A 511 -11.23 21.35 -16.67
N SER A 512 -11.12 20.02 -16.53
CA SER A 512 -9.88 19.26 -16.68
C SER A 512 -9.75 18.50 -17.99
N TRP A 513 -10.84 18.35 -18.77
CA TRP A 513 -10.86 17.50 -19.95
C TRP A 513 -11.61 18.10 -21.14
N ILE A 514 -11.12 17.81 -22.35
CA ILE A 514 -11.79 18.15 -23.61
C ILE A 514 -11.84 16.92 -24.49
N LEU A 515 -13.01 16.62 -25.03
CA LEU A 515 -13.20 15.60 -26.06
C LEU A 515 -13.37 16.26 -27.42
N TYR A 516 -12.50 15.90 -28.35
CA TYR A 516 -12.56 16.35 -29.72
C TYR A 516 -13.08 15.24 -30.64
N LYS A 517 -13.99 15.58 -31.56
CA LYS A 517 -14.34 14.72 -32.67
C LYS A 517 -13.37 14.97 -33.82
N ILE A 518 -12.87 13.90 -34.44
CA ILE A 518 -11.98 13.95 -35.59
C ILE A 518 -12.85 14.05 -36.85
N ILE A 519 -12.64 15.07 -37.66
CA ILE A 519 -13.31 15.25 -38.94
C ILE A 519 -12.23 15.19 -40.01
N ALA A 520 -12.17 14.09 -40.78
CA ALA A 520 -11.28 14.02 -41.95
C ALA A 520 -11.76 15.05 -42.97
N ILE A 521 -10.87 15.91 -43.43
CA ILE A 521 -11.15 16.79 -44.57
C ILE A 521 -11.02 15.92 -45.83
N GLN A 522 -12.14 15.66 -46.50
CA GLN A 522 -12.16 14.97 -47.78
C GLN A 522 -11.42 15.75 -48.84
#